data_607cb1ffb1a8091d892a3b362bac28fe
#
_entry.id   607cb1ffb1a8091d892a3b362bac28fe
#
_cell.length_a   1.000
_cell.length_b   1.000
_cell.length_c   1.000
_cell.angle_alpha   90.00
_cell.angle_beta   90.00
_cell.angle_gamma   90.00
#
_symmetry.space_group_name_H-M   'P 1'
#
loop_
_entity.id
_entity.type
_entity.pdbx_description
1 polymer ?
#
loop_
_entity_poly.entity_id
_entity_poly.type
_entity_poly.pdbx_seq_one_letter_code
_entity_poly.pdbx_strand_id
1 'polypeptide(L)'
;MRHFGIVGLFALGVTFIEATGALAQEWTFNSSLDFVYLNRGDVEGGLIEYTATGEPVLSGSDFDLGWAPGVDAQARVHNDRWGAGVRYLGGFNWDDRVAVPITDFAIFLTEPALSVIPADFSASYGSRLDSFEFNGMWMPSSRVTVLGGLRWVGIDDSLLVRGTSSVAVLDFNLSLESRGLGPQIGAEFRVIDPSEGGLPIFLDVDARIGAVYLSHDGAFTVGQPSLAPIFDSAGGASDWSFLGEVGAKIGAKVGERGSVTLGYRGVYLNRVPQAAGQYPGVDVLAGTMELSYDSFWSHGVTVGFEMNF
;
A
#
# COMPACT_ATOMS: atom_id res chain seq x y z
N MET A 1 -13.62 -2.95 -14.71
CA MET A 1 -13.05 -3.86 -13.70
C MET A 1 -12.58 -5.12 -14.40
N ARG A 2 -11.28 -5.28 -14.60
CA ARG A 2 -10.72 -6.49 -15.22
C ARG A 2 -9.68 -7.03 -14.24
N HIS A 3 -10.02 -8.13 -13.58
CA HIS A 3 -9.06 -8.94 -12.82
C HIS A 3 -8.08 -9.58 -13.81
N PHE A 4 -6.91 -8.98 -14.00
CA PHE A 4 -5.80 -9.67 -14.65
C PHE A 4 -5.20 -10.64 -13.63
N GLY A 5 -5.41 -11.94 -13.90
CA GLY A 5 -5.02 -12.99 -13.00
C GLY A 5 -3.50 -13.07 -12.81
N ILE A 6 -3.07 -13.04 -11.58
CA ILE A 6 -1.71 -13.31 -11.07
C ILE A 6 -1.14 -14.68 -11.56
N VAL A 7 -2.00 -15.56 -12.02
CA VAL A 7 -1.65 -16.90 -12.57
C VAL A 7 -0.75 -16.83 -13.82
N GLY A 8 -0.79 -15.72 -14.59
CA GLY A 8 0.04 -15.56 -15.79
C GLY A 8 1.54 -15.32 -15.52
N LEU A 9 1.91 -14.78 -14.39
CA LEU A 9 3.31 -14.49 -14.04
C LEU A 9 4.11 -15.76 -13.64
N PHE A 10 3.45 -16.72 -13.02
CA PHE A 10 4.10 -17.99 -12.65
C PHE A 10 4.41 -18.89 -13.86
N ALA A 11 3.60 -18.83 -14.91
CA ALA A 11 3.81 -19.63 -16.13
C ALA A 11 5.00 -19.13 -16.97
N LEU A 12 5.32 -17.82 -16.91
CA LEU A 12 6.47 -17.24 -17.63
C LEU A 12 7.82 -17.63 -16.99
N GLY A 13 7.88 -17.85 -15.68
CA GLY A 13 9.10 -18.25 -14.97
C GLY A 13 9.58 -19.66 -15.32
N VAL A 14 8.67 -20.57 -15.57
CA VAL A 14 9.00 -22.00 -15.83
C VAL A 14 9.51 -22.23 -17.24
N THR A 15 9.08 -21.45 -18.23
CA THR A 15 9.49 -21.61 -19.64
C THR A 15 10.89 -21.05 -19.96
N PHE A 16 11.48 -20.22 -19.10
CA PHE A 16 12.82 -19.68 -19.30
C PHE A 16 13.96 -20.65 -18.94
N ILE A 17 13.67 -21.71 -18.20
CA ILE A 17 14.69 -22.64 -17.68
C ILE A 17 15.21 -23.62 -18.75
N GLU A 18 14.47 -23.89 -19.81
CA GLU A 18 14.88 -24.85 -20.84
C GLU A 18 15.81 -24.26 -21.92
N ALA A 19 15.95 -22.95 -22.02
CA ALA A 19 16.71 -22.30 -23.11
C ALA A 19 18.18 -22.00 -22.83
N THR A 20 18.72 -22.27 -21.63
CA THR A 20 20.06 -21.80 -21.22
C THR A 20 21.13 -22.88 -21.09
N GLY A 21 21.04 -23.99 -21.83
CA GLY A 21 22.07 -25.04 -21.85
C GLY A 21 23.44 -24.63 -22.40
N ALA A 22 23.76 -23.35 -22.59
CA ALA A 22 24.98 -22.93 -23.28
C ALA A 22 25.89 -21.91 -22.60
N LEU A 23 25.60 -21.48 -21.36
CA LEU A 23 26.48 -20.58 -20.61
C LEU A 23 26.98 -21.30 -19.35
N ALA A 24 28.25 -21.64 -19.33
CA ALA A 24 28.93 -22.41 -18.27
C ALA A 24 29.18 -21.61 -16.97
N GLN A 25 28.27 -20.76 -16.56
CA GLN A 25 28.25 -20.14 -15.26
C GLN A 25 26.98 -20.66 -14.57
N GLU A 26 27.12 -21.31 -13.42
CA GLU A 26 25.99 -21.84 -12.68
C GLU A 26 25.08 -20.70 -12.21
N TRP A 27 23.97 -20.51 -12.91
CA TRP A 27 22.92 -19.58 -12.52
C TRP A 27 21.92 -20.32 -11.61
N THR A 28 21.64 -19.73 -10.48
CA THR A 28 20.65 -20.20 -9.52
C THR A 28 19.37 -19.39 -9.70
N PHE A 29 18.24 -20.07 -9.72
CA PHE A 29 16.93 -19.45 -9.69
C PHE A 29 16.30 -19.61 -8.31
N ASN A 30 15.86 -18.51 -7.71
CA ASN A 30 15.16 -18.49 -6.43
C ASN A 30 13.77 -17.89 -6.61
N SER A 31 12.80 -18.47 -5.94
CA SER A 31 11.46 -17.88 -5.83
C SER A 31 10.99 -17.90 -4.38
N SER A 32 10.24 -16.89 -3.98
CA SER A 32 9.54 -16.86 -2.69
C SER A 32 8.11 -16.38 -2.85
N LEU A 33 7.26 -16.88 -1.99
CA LEU A 33 5.89 -16.43 -1.83
C LEU A 33 5.57 -16.38 -0.35
N ASP A 34 5.37 -15.17 0.14
CA ASP A 34 4.96 -14.91 1.52
C ASP A 34 3.51 -14.41 1.54
N PHE A 35 2.69 -14.98 2.39
CA PHE A 35 1.43 -14.37 2.83
C PHE A 35 1.79 -13.32 3.86
N VAL A 36 1.29 -12.11 3.62
CA VAL A 36 1.61 -10.94 4.41
C VAL A 36 0.35 -10.44 5.07
N TYR A 37 0.42 -10.12 6.35
CA TYR A 37 -0.69 -9.56 7.11
C TYR A 37 -0.21 -8.27 7.74
N LEU A 38 -0.58 -7.12 7.11
CA LEU A 38 -0.13 -5.80 7.52
C LEU A 38 -1.23 -5.06 8.25
N ASN A 39 -0.86 -4.45 9.36
CA ASN A 39 -1.62 -3.39 10.00
C ASN A 39 -1.31 -2.06 9.32
N ARG A 40 -2.31 -1.30 8.95
CA ARG A 40 -2.15 0.09 8.56
C ARG A 40 -2.19 0.94 9.83
N GLY A 41 -1.19 1.82 10.01
CA GLY A 41 -1.19 2.81 11.07
C GLY A 41 -2.41 3.75 10.98
N ASP A 42 -2.62 4.51 12.05
CA ASP A 42 -3.73 5.46 12.15
C ASP A 42 -3.77 6.39 10.95
N VAL A 43 -4.96 6.66 10.48
CA VAL A 43 -5.21 7.67 9.46
C VAL A 43 -5.10 9.01 10.15
N GLU A 44 -3.94 9.67 10.01
CA GLU A 44 -3.80 11.05 10.42
C GLU A 44 -4.61 11.89 9.44
N GLY A 45 -5.61 12.55 9.90
CA GLY A 45 -6.43 13.33 9.01
C GLY A 45 -7.27 14.31 9.78
N GLY A 46 -7.47 15.44 9.12
CA GLY A 46 -8.30 16.52 9.63
C GLY A 46 -9.71 16.06 9.92
N LEU A 47 -10.41 16.93 10.53
CA LEU A 47 -11.82 16.78 10.83
C LEU A 47 -12.62 16.68 9.54
N ILE A 48 -13.43 15.64 9.46
CA ILE A 48 -14.30 15.38 8.33
C ILE A 48 -15.63 16.10 8.53
N GLU A 49 -16.07 16.23 9.81
CA GLU A 49 -17.37 16.76 10.14
C GLU A 49 -17.39 17.53 11.47
N TYR A 50 -18.21 18.60 11.53
CA TYR A 50 -18.43 19.41 12.71
C TYR A 50 -19.90 19.46 13.08
N THR A 51 -20.21 19.63 14.38
CA THR A 51 -21.53 20.05 14.81
C THR A 51 -21.79 21.49 14.42
N ALA A 52 -23.03 21.94 14.47
CA ALA A 52 -23.38 23.36 14.29
C ALA A 52 -22.67 24.32 15.27
N THR A 53 -22.13 23.78 16.38
CA THR A 53 -21.35 24.55 17.38
C THR A 53 -19.84 24.48 17.15
N GLY A 54 -19.38 23.78 16.07
CA GLY A 54 -17.97 23.65 15.72
C GLY A 54 -17.22 22.55 16.47
N GLU A 55 -17.93 21.66 17.16
CA GLU A 55 -17.30 20.48 17.77
C GLU A 55 -17.05 19.39 16.72
N PRO A 56 -15.91 18.71 16.74
CA PRO A 56 -15.60 17.63 15.80
C PRO A 56 -16.52 16.44 16.04
N VAL A 57 -17.09 15.91 14.96
CA VAL A 57 -17.97 14.74 14.97
C VAL A 57 -17.31 13.51 14.40
N LEU A 58 -16.49 13.69 13.38
CA LEU A 58 -15.78 12.61 12.70
C LEU A 58 -14.39 13.11 12.26
N SER A 59 -13.39 12.31 12.60
CA SER A 59 -11.99 12.55 12.22
C SER A 59 -11.38 11.31 11.59
N GLY A 60 -10.20 11.45 10.98
CA GLY A 60 -9.45 10.30 10.45
C GLY A 60 -9.11 9.27 11.53
N SER A 61 -8.88 9.70 12.76
CA SER A 61 -8.56 8.82 13.89
C SER A 61 -9.73 7.99 14.41
N ASP A 62 -10.96 8.22 13.92
CA ASP A 62 -12.10 7.38 14.28
C ASP A 62 -12.15 6.07 13.47
N PHE A 63 -11.32 5.96 12.42
CA PHE A 63 -11.22 4.75 11.62
C PHE A 63 -10.07 3.87 12.11
N ASP A 64 -10.39 2.61 12.44
CA ASP A 64 -9.44 1.55 12.71
C ASP A 64 -9.34 0.63 11.49
N LEU A 65 -8.45 0.96 10.56
CA LEU A 65 -8.24 0.17 9.35
C LEU A 65 -7.63 -1.21 9.66
N GLY A 66 -6.97 -1.35 10.80
CA GLY A 66 -6.51 -2.62 11.32
C GLY A 66 -5.62 -3.40 10.36
N TRP A 67 -5.86 -4.70 10.30
CA TRP A 67 -5.02 -5.67 9.60
C TRP A 67 -5.64 -6.12 8.28
N ALA A 68 -4.87 -6.09 7.19
CA ALA A 68 -5.28 -6.62 5.89
C ALA A 68 -4.32 -7.71 5.38
N PRO A 69 -4.83 -8.78 4.75
CA PRO A 69 -4.03 -9.78 4.06
C PRO A 69 -3.53 -9.24 2.72
N GLY A 70 -2.35 -9.71 2.33
CA GLY A 70 -1.74 -9.46 1.03
C GLY A 70 -0.70 -10.52 0.72
N VAL A 71 0.10 -10.28 -0.30
CA VAL A 71 1.16 -11.19 -0.76
C VAL A 71 2.45 -10.43 -1.04
N ASP A 72 3.57 -11.11 -0.80
CA ASP A 72 4.90 -10.71 -1.22
C ASP A 72 5.46 -11.85 -2.08
N ALA A 73 5.53 -11.64 -3.37
CA ALA A 73 6.01 -12.64 -4.33
C ALA A 73 7.29 -12.16 -4.99
N GLN A 74 8.32 -13.00 -5.00
CA GLN A 74 9.61 -12.65 -5.55
C GLN A 74 10.17 -13.76 -6.44
N ALA A 75 10.86 -13.36 -7.51
CA ALA A 75 11.64 -14.24 -8.36
C ALA A 75 13.00 -13.59 -8.64
N ARG A 76 14.06 -14.37 -8.50
CA ARG A 76 15.45 -13.94 -8.68
C ARG A 76 16.22 -14.94 -9.53
N VAL A 77 17.14 -14.42 -10.32
CA VAL A 77 18.17 -15.22 -11.01
C VAL A 77 19.52 -14.60 -10.70
N HIS A 78 20.48 -15.42 -10.26
CA HIS A 78 21.80 -14.93 -9.86
C HIS A 78 22.88 -15.98 -10.01
N ASN A 79 24.11 -15.51 -10.08
CA ASN A 79 25.31 -16.32 -9.85
C ASN A 79 25.95 -15.90 -8.52
N ASP A 80 27.21 -16.28 -8.27
CA ASP A 80 27.92 -15.97 -7.03
C ASP A 80 28.11 -14.48 -6.74
N ARG A 81 27.98 -13.58 -7.73
CA ARG A 81 28.28 -12.15 -7.58
C ARG A 81 27.18 -11.22 -8.06
N TRP A 82 26.43 -11.59 -9.07
CA TRP A 82 25.47 -10.71 -9.72
C TRP A 82 24.15 -11.42 -9.92
N GLY A 83 23.10 -10.65 -9.92
CA GLY A 83 21.78 -11.16 -10.20
C GLY A 83 20.80 -10.07 -10.60
N ALA A 84 19.61 -10.50 -10.91
CA ALA A 84 18.45 -9.65 -11.12
C ALA A 84 17.21 -10.30 -10.52
N GLY A 85 16.22 -9.49 -10.17
CA GLY A 85 14.99 -10.00 -9.60
C GLY A 85 13.83 -9.05 -9.76
N VAL A 86 12.65 -9.63 -9.65
CA VAL A 86 11.38 -8.93 -9.60
C VAL A 86 10.68 -9.25 -8.31
N ARG A 87 9.91 -8.31 -7.78
CA ARG A 87 9.10 -8.49 -6.58
C ARG A 87 7.78 -7.76 -6.71
N TYR A 88 6.74 -8.38 -6.25
CA TYR A 88 5.43 -7.77 -6.04
C TYR A 88 5.07 -7.86 -4.56
N LEU A 89 4.71 -6.73 -3.97
CA LEU A 89 4.17 -6.61 -2.62
C LEU A 89 2.84 -5.88 -2.73
N GLY A 90 1.73 -6.55 -2.41
CA GLY A 90 0.44 -5.89 -2.62
C GLY A 90 -0.76 -6.80 -2.38
N GLY A 91 -1.90 -6.33 -2.89
CA GLY A 91 -3.18 -6.98 -2.68
C GLY A 91 -3.81 -6.63 -1.33
N PHE A 92 -3.22 -5.69 -0.61
CA PHE A 92 -3.79 -5.20 0.65
C PHE A 92 -5.02 -4.36 0.37
N ASN A 93 -6.07 -4.61 1.16
CA ASN A 93 -7.29 -3.83 1.14
C ASN A 93 -7.75 -3.66 2.59
N TRP A 94 -7.51 -2.47 3.11
CA TRP A 94 -7.98 -2.05 4.44
C TRP A 94 -9.30 -1.33 4.28
N ASP A 95 -10.26 -1.64 5.10
CA ASP A 95 -11.55 -0.97 5.15
C ASP A 95 -12.11 -0.92 6.56
N ASP A 96 -12.73 0.20 6.89
CA ASP A 96 -13.45 0.39 8.14
C ASP A 96 -14.71 1.21 7.93
N ARG A 97 -15.64 1.07 8.86
CA ARG A 97 -16.92 1.76 8.83
C ARG A 97 -17.33 2.23 10.21
N VAL A 98 -17.57 3.53 10.30
CA VAL A 98 -18.06 4.20 11.52
C VAL A 98 -19.50 4.66 11.32
N ALA A 99 -20.36 4.41 12.30
CA ALA A 99 -21.70 4.96 12.36
C ALA A 99 -21.75 6.02 13.47
N VAL A 100 -22.15 7.25 13.11
CA VAL A 100 -22.23 8.37 14.04
C VAL A 100 -23.70 8.75 14.21
N PRO A 101 -24.33 8.46 15.37
CA PRO A 101 -25.67 8.92 15.63
C PRO A 101 -25.63 10.45 15.93
N ILE A 102 -26.30 11.27 15.11
CA ILE A 102 -26.28 12.72 15.27
C ILE A 102 -27.67 13.26 15.45
N THR A 103 -27.81 14.16 16.45
CA THR A 103 -29.04 14.89 16.73
C THR A 103 -29.08 16.27 16.09
N ASP A 104 -27.91 16.91 15.86
CA ASP A 104 -27.80 18.27 15.27
C ASP A 104 -26.56 18.35 14.40
N PHE A 105 -26.75 18.47 13.08
CA PHE A 105 -25.68 18.43 12.11
C PHE A 105 -25.69 19.60 11.13
N ALA A 106 -24.49 20.14 10.82
CA ALA A 106 -24.28 21.08 9.75
C ALA A 106 -23.04 20.67 8.93
N ILE A 107 -23.19 20.44 7.63
CA ILE A 107 -22.06 20.30 6.71
C ILE A 107 -21.61 21.70 6.32
N PHE A 108 -20.43 22.07 6.73
CA PHE A 108 -19.75 23.27 6.25
C PHE A 108 -18.83 22.89 5.08
N LEU A 109 -19.37 22.84 3.89
CA LEU A 109 -18.57 23.05 2.69
C LEU A 109 -18.30 24.56 2.66
N THR A 110 -17.03 24.97 2.61
CA THR A 110 -16.60 26.38 2.61
C THR A 110 -17.56 27.29 1.86
N GLU A 111 -18.25 28.15 2.59
CA GLU A 111 -19.33 29.07 2.22
C GLU A 111 -19.89 29.06 0.78
N PRO A 112 -21.23 28.97 0.60
CA PRO A 112 -22.28 29.00 1.62
C PRO A 112 -22.57 27.60 2.21
N ALA A 113 -22.82 27.58 3.52
CA ALA A 113 -23.15 26.40 4.26
C ALA A 113 -24.34 25.63 3.63
N LEU A 114 -24.12 24.39 3.18
CA LEU A 114 -25.21 23.50 2.86
C LEU A 114 -25.65 22.84 4.17
N SER A 115 -26.65 23.39 4.83
CA SER A 115 -27.23 22.74 6.00
C SER A 115 -28.14 21.62 5.56
N VAL A 116 -27.70 20.38 5.81
CA VAL A 116 -28.55 19.19 5.70
C VAL A 116 -28.91 18.79 7.13
N ILE A 117 -30.17 18.51 7.39
CA ILE A 117 -30.62 17.97 8.69
C ILE A 117 -30.71 16.44 8.51
N PRO A 118 -29.68 15.69 8.81
CA PRO A 118 -29.74 14.25 8.74
C PRO A 118 -30.18 13.62 10.05
N ALA A 119 -30.76 12.45 9.96
CA ALA A 119 -31.09 11.65 11.11
C ALA A 119 -29.95 10.67 11.49
N ASP A 120 -29.21 10.16 10.50
CA ASP A 120 -28.14 9.19 10.69
C ASP A 120 -26.97 9.45 9.75
N PHE A 121 -25.74 9.25 10.25
CA PHE A 121 -24.52 9.26 9.47
C PHE A 121 -23.80 7.92 9.50
N SER A 122 -23.22 7.54 8.37
CA SER A 122 -22.23 6.47 8.31
C SER A 122 -21.07 6.90 7.41
N ALA A 123 -19.87 6.64 7.86
CA ALA A 123 -18.66 6.86 7.10
C ALA A 123 -17.96 5.52 6.84
N SER A 124 -17.44 5.35 5.62
CA SER A 124 -16.65 4.17 5.23
C SER A 124 -15.34 4.66 4.65
N TYR A 125 -14.23 4.17 5.17
CA TYR A 125 -12.90 4.45 4.68
C TYR A 125 -12.31 3.19 4.06
N GLY A 126 -11.67 3.31 2.90
CA GLY A 126 -10.98 2.22 2.23
C GLY A 126 -9.59 2.65 1.77
N SER A 127 -8.62 1.76 1.88
CA SER A 127 -7.26 1.98 1.45
C SER A 127 -6.67 0.74 0.80
N ARG A 128 -5.83 0.93 -0.21
CA ARG A 128 -5.14 -0.13 -0.93
C ARG A 128 -3.69 0.24 -1.18
N LEU A 129 -2.80 -0.76 -1.13
CA LEU A 129 -1.39 -0.65 -1.49
C LEU A 129 -0.99 -1.76 -2.45
N ASP A 130 -0.34 -1.38 -3.54
CA ASP A 130 0.33 -2.27 -4.48
C ASP A 130 1.72 -1.72 -4.81
N SER A 131 2.71 -2.59 -4.94
CA SER A 131 4.09 -2.24 -5.26
C SER A 131 4.73 -3.31 -6.13
N PHE A 132 5.49 -2.86 -7.13
CA PHE A 132 6.25 -3.73 -8.01
C PHE A 132 7.70 -3.24 -8.13
N GLU A 133 8.67 -4.15 -8.00
CA GLU A 133 10.09 -3.84 -8.04
C GLU A 133 10.80 -4.63 -9.15
N PHE A 134 11.78 -3.96 -9.76
CA PHE A 134 12.79 -4.59 -10.59
C PHE A 134 14.18 -4.17 -10.10
N ASN A 135 14.98 -5.12 -9.66
CA ASN A 135 16.27 -4.88 -9.02
C ASN A 135 17.42 -5.65 -9.70
N GLY A 136 18.54 -4.97 -9.91
CA GLY A 136 19.83 -5.60 -10.04
C GLY A 136 20.39 -5.90 -8.65
N MET A 137 21.19 -6.96 -8.54
CA MET A 137 21.76 -7.41 -7.27
C MET A 137 23.28 -7.59 -7.42
N TRP A 138 24.00 -7.20 -6.38
CA TRP A 138 25.42 -7.46 -6.20
C TRP A 138 25.65 -8.16 -4.87
N MET A 139 26.33 -9.30 -4.90
CA MET A 139 26.63 -10.15 -3.74
C MET A 139 28.12 -10.14 -3.46
N PRO A 140 28.60 -9.20 -2.61
CA PRO A 140 30.02 -9.15 -2.23
C PRO A 140 30.43 -10.34 -1.36
N SER A 141 29.47 -11.02 -0.73
CA SER A 141 29.69 -12.24 0.05
C SER A 141 28.42 -13.09 0.07
N SER A 142 28.51 -14.31 0.56
CA SER A 142 27.35 -15.22 0.73
C SER A 142 26.31 -14.69 1.75
N ARG A 143 26.68 -13.68 2.55
CA ARG A 143 25.81 -13.11 3.59
C ARG A 143 25.22 -11.77 3.25
N VAL A 144 25.73 -11.09 2.22
CA VAL A 144 25.37 -9.72 1.89
C VAL A 144 24.92 -9.64 0.46
N THR A 145 23.73 -9.13 0.25
CA THR A 145 23.21 -8.75 -1.07
C THR A 145 22.90 -7.25 -1.05
N VAL A 146 23.50 -6.51 -1.96
CA VAL A 146 23.16 -5.11 -2.24
C VAL A 146 22.26 -5.11 -3.48
N LEU A 147 21.16 -4.41 -3.42
CA LEU A 147 20.23 -4.28 -4.54
C LEU A 147 20.05 -2.82 -4.95
N GLY A 148 19.78 -2.61 -6.21
CA GLY A 148 19.45 -1.31 -6.76
C GLY A 148 18.58 -1.46 -7.98
N GLY A 149 17.56 -0.62 -8.12
CA GLY A 149 16.61 -0.78 -9.19
C GLY A 149 15.52 0.28 -9.21
N LEU A 150 14.39 -0.12 -9.76
CA LEU A 150 13.20 0.72 -9.89
C LEU A 150 12.05 0.10 -9.10
N ARG A 151 11.25 0.95 -8.49
CA ARG A 151 10.03 0.57 -7.78
C ARG A 151 8.85 1.40 -8.26
N TRP A 152 7.80 0.74 -8.68
CA TRP A 152 6.49 1.30 -8.88
C TRP A 152 5.65 1.12 -7.61
N VAL A 153 4.85 2.15 -7.26
CA VAL A 153 3.93 2.13 -6.12
C VAL A 153 2.59 2.68 -6.57
N GLY A 154 1.52 2.04 -6.12
CA GLY A 154 0.15 2.50 -6.24
C GLY A 154 -0.55 2.48 -4.88
N ILE A 155 -1.18 3.60 -4.52
CA ILE A 155 -2.01 3.74 -3.32
C ILE A 155 -3.33 4.33 -3.76
N ASP A 156 -4.42 3.67 -3.39
CA ASP A 156 -5.78 4.13 -3.59
C ASP A 156 -6.43 4.33 -2.22
N ASP A 157 -6.92 5.53 -1.95
CA ASP A 157 -7.64 5.87 -0.72
C ASP A 157 -9.04 6.39 -1.08
N SER A 158 -10.04 6.02 -0.29
CA SER A 158 -11.42 6.46 -0.48
C SER A 158 -12.14 6.68 0.84
N LEU A 159 -12.93 7.72 0.89
CA LEU A 159 -13.80 8.04 2.01
C LEU A 159 -15.21 8.32 1.48
N LEU A 160 -16.18 7.55 1.94
CA LEU A 160 -17.59 7.76 1.67
C LEU A 160 -18.29 8.12 2.98
N VAL A 161 -18.82 9.32 3.05
CA VAL A 161 -19.71 9.76 4.15
C VAL A 161 -21.14 9.81 3.61
N ARG A 162 -22.03 9.07 4.23
CA ARG A 162 -23.46 9.01 3.87
C ARG A 162 -24.31 9.62 4.96
N GLY A 163 -25.02 10.69 4.62
CA GLY A 163 -26.06 11.29 5.45
C GLY A 163 -27.46 10.83 5.04
N THR A 164 -28.26 10.37 5.99
CA THR A 164 -29.63 9.93 5.75
C THR A 164 -30.59 10.78 6.57
N SER A 165 -31.50 11.46 5.92
CA SER A 165 -32.60 12.19 6.56
C SER A 165 -33.96 11.59 6.18
N SER A 166 -35.02 12.08 6.77
CA SER A 166 -36.39 11.65 6.41
C SER A 166 -36.81 12.03 5.00
N VAL A 167 -36.07 12.92 4.33
CA VAL A 167 -36.43 13.47 3.00
C VAL A 167 -35.39 13.17 1.93
N ALA A 168 -34.13 12.90 2.29
CA ALA A 168 -33.06 12.64 1.32
C ALA A 168 -31.93 11.80 1.91
N VAL A 169 -31.21 11.13 1.02
CA VAL A 169 -29.91 10.51 1.28
C VAL A 169 -28.86 11.25 0.46
N LEU A 170 -27.79 11.69 1.11
CA LEU A 170 -26.66 12.34 0.45
C LEU A 170 -25.38 11.54 0.68
N ASP A 171 -24.66 11.32 -0.40
CA ASP A 171 -23.34 10.70 -0.40
C ASP A 171 -22.28 11.77 -0.69
N PHE A 172 -21.28 11.83 0.18
CA PHE A 172 -20.05 12.61 0.04
C PHE A 172 -18.96 11.59 -0.23
N ASN A 173 -18.51 11.54 -1.46
CA ASN A 173 -17.51 10.56 -1.87
C ASN A 173 -16.22 11.28 -2.24
N LEU A 174 -15.13 10.91 -1.58
CA LEU A 174 -13.79 11.40 -1.83
C LEU A 174 -12.92 10.21 -2.21
N SER A 175 -12.25 10.30 -3.35
CA SER A 175 -11.33 9.28 -3.85
C SER A 175 -9.99 9.91 -4.20
N LEU A 176 -8.93 9.23 -3.83
CA LEU A 176 -7.55 9.59 -4.13
C LEU A 176 -6.84 8.41 -4.77
N GLU A 177 -6.11 8.70 -5.83
CA GLU A 177 -5.25 7.75 -6.50
C GLU A 177 -3.84 8.34 -6.54
N SER A 178 -2.86 7.60 -6.00
CA SER A 178 -1.45 7.99 -6.00
C SER A 178 -0.64 6.90 -6.68
N ARG A 179 0.01 7.21 -7.79
CA ARG A 179 0.81 6.25 -8.57
C ARG A 179 2.12 6.85 -9.01
N GLY A 180 3.18 6.05 -8.94
CA GLY A 180 4.48 6.54 -9.39
C GLY A 180 5.54 5.48 -9.48
N LEU A 181 6.68 5.94 -9.98
CA LEU A 181 7.87 5.15 -10.22
C LEU A 181 9.10 5.91 -9.72
N GLY A 182 10.07 5.19 -9.18
CA GLY A 182 11.32 5.81 -8.75
C GLY A 182 12.44 4.82 -8.50
N PRO A 183 13.67 5.33 -8.37
CA PRO A 183 14.83 4.54 -8.01
C PRO A 183 14.79 4.11 -6.54
N GLN A 184 15.36 2.94 -6.30
CA GLN A 184 15.61 2.44 -4.95
C GLN A 184 16.97 1.76 -4.83
N ILE A 185 17.47 1.73 -3.59
CA ILE A 185 18.60 0.91 -3.18
C ILE A 185 18.23 0.14 -1.92
N GLY A 186 18.89 -0.98 -1.67
CA GLY A 186 18.68 -1.76 -0.45
C GLY A 186 19.81 -2.73 -0.18
N ALA A 187 19.72 -3.35 0.96
CA ALA A 187 20.64 -4.40 1.38
C ALA A 187 19.87 -5.51 2.10
N GLU A 188 20.34 -6.72 1.92
CA GLU A 188 19.88 -7.92 2.60
C GLU A 188 21.08 -8.57 3.29
N PHE A 189 20.91 -8.97 4.54
CA PHE A 189 21.96 -9.57 5.36
C PHE A 189 21.47 -10.89 5.92
N ARG A 190 22.21 -11.96 5.65
CA ARG A 190 22.07 -13.24 6.33
C ARG A 190 22.82 -13.23 7.64
N VAL A 191 22.11 -12.99 8.76
CA VAL A 191 22.67 -12.89 10.11
C VAL A 191 23.04 -14.26 10.64
N ILE A 192 22.17 -15.26 10.42
CA ILE A 192 22.41 -16.66 10.78
C ILE A 192 22.40 -17.47 9.48
N ASP A 193 23.49 -18.21 9.23
CA ASP A 193 23.63 -19.06 8.07
C ASP A 193 23.52 -20.53 8.48
N PRO A 194 22.63 -21.32 7.88
CA PRO A 194 22.43 -22.72 8.22
C PRO A 194 23.67 -23.59 7.93
N SER A 195 24.61 -23.12 7.11
CA SER A 195 25.84 -23.85 6.81
C SER A 195 26.86 -23.84 7.96
N GLU A 196 26.76 -22.89 8.89
CA GLU A 196 27.78 -22.67 9.94
C GLU A 196 27.48 -23.35 11.28
N GLY A 197 26.24 -23.70 11.55
CA GLY A 197 25.83 -24.19 12.88
C GLY A 197 25.26 -25.60 12.92
N GLY A 198 25.15 -26.30 11.78
CA GLY A 198 24.50 -27.60 11.70
C GLY A 198 22.99 -27.58 11.95
N LEU A 199 22.42 -26.41 12.25
CA LEU A 199 20.98 -26.21 12.35
C LEU A 199 20.44 -25.74 11.01
N PRO A 200 19.30 -26.27 10.54
CA PRO A 200 18.72 -25.89 9.27
C PRO A 200 17.96 -24.54 9.33
N ILE A 201 18.43 -23.61 10.18
CA ILE A 201 17.76 -22.34 10.48
C ILE A 201 18.60 -21.18 9.93
N PHE A 202 17.96 -20.18 9.36
CA PHE A 202 18.58 -18.91 8.97
C PHE A 202 17.80 -17.71 9.52
N LEU A 203 18.49 -16.58 9.62
CA LEU A 203 17.89 -15.28 9.93
C LEU A 203 18.38 -14.27 8.89
N ASP A 204 17.46 -13.71 8.14
CA ASP A 204 17.72 -12.64 7.19
C ASP A 204 17.08 -11.34 7.67
N VAL A 205 17.79 -10.23 7.46
CA VAL A 205 17.26 -8.87 7.65
C VAL A 205 17.47 -8.09 6.37
N ASP A 206 16.51 -7.25 6.04
CA ASP A 206 16.56 -6.42 4.85
C ASP A 206 16.11 -4.98 5.12
N ALA A 207 16.68 -4.06 4.35
CA ALA A 207 16.25 -2.68 4.34
C ALA A 207 16.32 -2.13 2.92
N ARG A 208 15.34 -1.31 2.55
CA ARG A 208 15.27 -0.61 1.27
C ARG A 208 14.88 0.84 1.49
N ILE A 209 15.49 1.72 0.72
CA ILE A 209 15.11 3.13 0.65
C ILE A 209 14.98 3.54 -0.81
N GLY A 210 14.06 4.43 -1.10
CA GLY A 210 13.81 4.92 -2.44
C GLY A 210 13.22 6.31 -2.46
N ALA A 211 13.25 6.92 -3.64
CA ALA A 211 12.55 8.14 -3.95
C ALA A 211 11.64 7.87 -5.15
N VAL A 212 10.33 8.01 -4.95
CA VAL A 212 9.31 7.72 -5.97
C VAL A 212 8.66 9.03 -6.39
N TYR A 213 8.60 9.31 -7.67
CA TYR A 213 7.83 10.44 -8.20
C TYR A 213 6.38 9.99 -8.35
N LEU A 214 5.53 10.47 -7.45
CA LEU A 214 4.11 10.14 -7.40
C LEU A 214 3.29 11.20 -8.13
N SER A 215 2.34 10.76 -8.96
CA SER A 215 1.22 11.56 -9.44
C SER A 215 0.01 11.23 -8.56
N HIS A 216 -0.65 12.27 -8.11
CA HIS A 216 -1.83 12.20 -7.26
C HIS A 216 -3.01 12.79 -8.01
N ASP A 217 -4.09 12.04 -8.07
CA ASP A 217 -5.37 12.46 -8.62
C ASP A 217 -6.44 12.34 -7.53
N GLY A 218 -7.19 13.40 -7.30
CA GLY A 218 -8.25 13.46 -6.30
C GLY A 218 -9.58 13.87 -6.93
N ALA A 219 -10.66 13.24 -6.49
CA ALA A 219 -12.01 13.61 -6.86
C ALA A 219 -12.93 13.61 -5.64
N PHE A 220 -13.73 14.66 -5.52
CA PHE A 220 -14.76 14.79 -4.50
C PHE A 220 -16.11 15.01 -5.18
N THR A 221 -17.11 14.22 -4.80
CA THR A 221 -18.46 14.34 -5.33
C THR A 221 -19.49 14.35 -4.21
N VAL A 222 -20.51 15.16 -4.37
CA VAL A 222 -21.68 15.19 -3.49
C VAL A 222 -22.93 14.92 -4.33
N GLY A 223 -23.75 13.98 -3.93
CA GLY A 223 -24.95 13.66 -4.67
C GLY A 223 -25.88 12.69 -3.95
N GLN A 224 -26.98 12.37 -4.59
CA GLN A 224 -27.86 11.31 -4.13
C GLN A 224 -27.41 9.97 -4.75
N PRO A 225 -27.54 8.84 -4.03
CA PRO A 225 -27.24 7.55 -4.59
C PRO A 225 -27.91 7.31 -5.95
N SER A 226 -27.13 6.86 -6.93
CA SER A 226 -27.60 6.55 -8.30
C SER A 226 -28.07 7.72 -9.16
N LEU A 227 -27.89 8.98 -8.71
CA LEU A 227 -28.12 10.18 -9.50
C LEU A 227 -26.79 10.84 -9.91
N ALA A 228 -26.88 11.79 -10.85
CA ALA A 228 -25.71 12.62 -11.16
C ALA A 228 -25.29 13.45 -9.94
N PRO A 229 -23.98 13.69 -9.75
CA PRO A 229 -23.50 14.54 -8.67
C PRO A 229 -24.14 15.92 -8.71
N ILE A 230 -24.43 16.47 -7.53
CA ILE A 230 -24.90 17.86 -7.36
C ILE A 230 -23.67 18.78 -7.40
N PHE A 231 -22.55 18.34 -6.81
CA PHE A 231 -21.27 18.99 -6.84
C PHE A 231 -20.18 17.99 -7.23
N ASP A 232 -19.19 18.48 -7.96
CA ASP A 232 -18.03 17.70 -8.43
C ASP A 232 -16.80 18.62 -8.35
N SER A 233 -15.77 18.19 -7.67
CA SER A 233 -14.50 18.88 -7.54
C SER A 233 -13.35 17.91 -7.78
N ALA A 234 -12.32 18.38 -8.46
CA ALA A 234 -11.14 17.57 -8.75
C ALA A 234 -9.86 18.35 -8.46
N GLY A 235 -8.81 17.64 -8.12
CA GLY A 235 -7.47 18.17 -7.91
C GLY A 235 -6.42 17.14 -8.29
N GLY A 236 -5.26 17.62 -8.72
CA GLY A 236 -4.13 16.76 -9.03
C GLY A 236 -2.83 17.47 -8.75
N ALA A 237 -1.83 16.69 -8.38
CA ALA A 237 -0.47 17.16 -8.13
C ALA A 237 0.54 16.06 -8.38
N SER A 238 1.81 16.41 -8.47
CA SER A 238 2.88 15.42 -8.56
C SER A 238 4.05 15.87 -7.71
N ASP A 239 4.64 14.94 -6.96
CA ASP A 239 5.76 15.25 -6.08
C ASP A 239 6.65 14.04 -5.82
N TRP A 240 7.84 14.28 -5.27
CA TRP A 240 8.73 13.25 -4.79
C TRP A 240 8.34 12.77 -3.40
N SER A 241 8.15 11.48 -3.27
CA SER A 241 7.90 10.78 -2.01
C SER A 241 9.12 9.94 -1.64
N PHE A 242 9.53 10.01 -0.37
CA PHE A 242 10.51 9.09 0.18
C PHE A 242 9.82 7.78 0.57
N LEU A 243 10.46 6.66 0.20
CA LEU A 243 10.01 5.33 0.55
C LEU A 243 11.06 4.65 1.43
N GLY A 244 10.62 4.03 2.51
CA GLY A 244 11.43 3.20 3.40
C GLY A 244 10.76 1.84 3.61
N GLU A 245 11.54 0.77 3.61
CA GLU A 245 11.07 -0.56 3.92
C GLU A 245 12.12 -1.30 4.75
N VAL A 246 11.68 -2.00 5.78
CA VAL A 246 12.53 -2.86 6.62
C VAL A 246 11.87 -4.21 6.83
N GLY A 247 12.66 -5.25 6.89
CA GLY A 247 12.19 -6.61 7.14
C GLY A 247 13.16 -7.43 7.97
N ALA A 248 12.62 -8.40 8.69
CA ALA A 248 13.37 -9.46 9.33
C ALA A 248 12.63 -10.78 9.16
N LYS A 249 13.35 -11.84 8.81
CA LYS A 249 12.77 -13.13 8.46
C LYS A 249 13.62 -14.26 9.03
N ILE A 250 13.02 -15.12 9.85
CA ILE A 250 13.61 -16.39 10.26
C ILE A 250 13.04 -17.50 9.36
N GLY A 251 13.89 -18.42 8.94
CA GLY A 251 13.47 -19.54 8.13
C GLY A 251 14.11 -20.85 8.54
N ALA A 252 13.49 -21.94 8.16
CA ALA A 252 13.99 -23.29 8.33
C ALA A 252 13.98 -24.04 7.00
N LYS A 253 15.10 -24.68 6.65
CA LYS A 253 15.21 -25.51 5.44
C LYS A 253 14.31 -26.73 5.56
N VAL A 254 13.55 -27.02 4.49
CA VAL A 254 12.69 -28.19 4.35
C VAL A 254 13.13 -28.93 3.09
N GLY A 255 13.86 -30.02 3.29
CA GLY A 255 14.53 -30.74 2.20
C GLY A 255 15.72 -29.96 1.62
N GLU A 256 16.08 -30.29 0.38
CA GLU A 256 17.29 -29.73 -0.26
C GLU A 256 17.04 -28.35 -0.89
N ARG A 257 15.81 -28.05 -1.30
CA ARG A 257 15.48 -26.88 -2.14
C ARG A 257 14.44 -25.93 -1.54
N GLY A 258 13.75 -26.38 -0.49
CA GLY A 258 12.67 -25.59 0.12
C GLY A 258 13.05 -24.98 1.46
N SER A 259 12.40 -23.88 1.82
CA SER A 259 12.44 -23.29 3.17
C SER A 259 11.08 -22.72 3.53
N VAL A 260 10.70 -22.84 4.80
CA VAL A 260 9.53 -22.18 5.37
C VAL A 260 10.02 -20.97 6.17
N THR A 261 9.32 -19.85 6.07
CA THR A 261 9.73 -18.58 6.66
C THR A 261 8.63 -17.98 7.51
N LEU A 262 9.05 -17.28 8.55
CA LEU A 262 8.23 -16.38 9.38
C LEU A 262 8.98 -15.06 9.52
N GLY A 263 8.31 -13.95 9.32
CA GLY A 263 8.97 -12.66 9.35
C GLY A 263 8.09 -11.53 9.82
N TYR A 264 8.68 -10.35 9.80
CA TYR A 264 8.04 -9.08 10.08
C TYR A 264 8.52 -8.03 9.10
N ARG A 265 7.62 -7.15 8.66
CA ARG A 265 7.88 -6.13 7.66
C ARG A 265 7.25 -4.81 8.03
N GLY A 266 7.94 -3.71 7.74
CA GLY A 266 7.43 -2.36 7.83
C GLY A 266 7.64 -1.61 6.51
N VAL A 267 6.64 -0.85 6.09
CA VAL A 267 6.64 -0.02 4.88
C VAL A 267 6.24 1.39 5.25
N TYR A 268 7.00 2.37 4.80
CA TYR A 268 6.78 3.79 5.03
C TYR A 268 6.85 4.56 3.72
N LEU A 269 5.89 5.47 3.48
CA LEU A 269 5.95 6.49 2.44
C LEU A 269 5.56 7.83 3.05
N ASN A 270 6.32 8.87 2.73
CA ASN A 270 5.92 10.24 3.09
C ASN A 270 5.16 10.90 1.92
N ARG A 271 4.53 12.04 2.19
CA ARG A 271 3.87 12.88 1.18
C ARG A 271 2.86 12.13 0.32
N VAL A 272 2.01 11.35 0.96
CA VAL A 272 0.88 10.64 0.35
C VAL A 272 -0.40 11.35 0.80
N PRO A 273 -1.24 11.85 -0.11
CA PRO A 273 -2.52 12.40 0.28
C PRO A 273 -3.43 11.27 0.79
N GLN A 274 -4.04 11.49 1.95
CA GLN A 274 -5.00 10.57 2.55
C GLN A 274 -6.40 11.16 2.47
N ALA A 275 -7.42 10.34 2.18
CA ALA A 275 -8.77 10.83 1.94
C ALA A 275 -9.35 11.62 3.13
N ALA A 276 -9.10 11.17 4.37
CA ALA A 276 -9.59 11.87 5.56
C ALA A 276 -9.07 13.31 5.72
N GLY A 277 -7.86 13.60 5.21
CA GLY A 277 -7.23 14.92 5.32
C GLY A 277 -7.65 15.96 4.27
N GLN A 278 -8.47 15.58 3.27
CA GLN A 278 -8.69 16.43 2.10
C GLN A 278 -9.89 17.39 2.21
N TYR A 279 -10.82 17.16 3.13
CA TYR A 279 -12.03 17.98 3.23
C TYR A 279 -11.79 19.50 3.30
N PRO A 280 -10.80 20.01 4.05
CA PRO A 280 -10.53 21.45 4.11
C PRO A 280 -10.06 22.06 2.78
N GLY A 281 -9.51 21.25 1.88
CA GLY A 281 -9.00 21.68 0.58
C GLY A 281 -10.04 21.67 -0.55
N VAL A 282 -11.28 21.22 -0.29
CA VAL A 282 -12.33 21.11 -1.32
C VAL A 282 -13.06 22.43 -1.49
N ASP A 283 -13.02 23.01 -2.69
CA ASP A 283 -13.84 24.14 -3.12
C ASP A 283 -14.91 23.66 -4.10
N VAL A 284 -16.11 23.42 -3.58
CA VAL A 284 -17.24 22.91 -4.37
C VAL A 284 -17.80 23.94 -5.36
N LEU A 285 -17.59 25.26 -5.12
CA LEU A 285 -18.07 26.30 -6.01
C LEU A 285 -17.11 26.49 -7.18
N ALA A 286 -15.81 26.40 -6.93
CA ALA A 286 -14.80 26.47 -7.97
C ALA A 286 -14.64 25.13 -8.71
N GLY A 287 -15.15 24.02 -8.16
CA GLY A 287 -14.94 22.67 -8.69
C GLY A 287 -13.48 22.21 -8.58
N THR A 288 -12.75 22.69 -7.56
CA THR A 288 -11.32 22.40 -7.37
C THR A 288 -11.07 21.78 -6.01
N MET A 289 -9.96 21.05 -5.89
CA MET A 289 -9.48 20.47 -4.65
C MET A 289 -7.97 20.68 -4.52
N GLU A 290 -7.53 21.26 -3.41
CA GLU A 290 -6.13 21.37 -3.04
C GLU A 290 -5.74 20.16 -2.19
N LEU A 291 -4.67 19.44 -2.60
CA LEU A 291 -4.26 18.21 -1.93
C LEU A 291 -3.39 18.50 -0.70
N SER A 292 -3.79 17.97 0.44
CA SER A 292 -3.01 17.89 1.68
C SER A 292 -2.27 16.56 1.77
N TYR A 293 -1.04 16.58 2.26
CA TYR A 293 -0.15 15.43 2.30
C TYR A 293 0.13 14.98 3.72
N ASP A 294 0.23 13.66 3.89
CA ASP A 294 0.59 13.01 5.13
C ASP A 294 1.57 11.86 4.90
N SER A 295 1.79 11.01 5.87
CA SER A 295 2.60 9.80 5.76
C SER A 295 1.73 8.54 5.76
N PHE A 296 2.13 7.56 4.94
CA PHE A 296 1.58 6.22 4.96
C PHE A 296 2.55 5.31 5.71
N TRP A 297 2.08 4.64 6.75
CA TRP A 297 2.82 3.64 7.50
C TRP A 297 2.03 2.34 7.58
N SER A 298 2.71 1.23 7.32
CA SER A 298 2.12 -0.11 7.47
C SER A 298 3.17 -1.11 7.94
N HIS A 299 2.79 -2.02 8.83
CA HIS A 299 3.70 -3.03 9.34
C HIS A 299 2.98 -4.32 9.73
N GLY A 300 3.70 -5.44 9.74
CA GLY A 300 3.07 -6.69 10.14
C GLY A 300 3.88 -7.94 9.90
N VAL A 301 3.20 -9.07 10.00
CA VAL A 301 3.80 -10.40 9.95
C VAL A 301 3.76 -11.00 8.55
N THR A 302 4.74 -11.85 8.25
CA THR A 302 4.82 -12.60 7.00
C THR A 302 5.02 -14.08 7.31
N VAL A 303 4.36 -14.96 6.55
CA VAL A 303 4.57 -16.41 6.58
C VAL A 303 4.72 -16.89 5.14
N GLY A 304 5.80 -17.57 4.82
CA GLY A 304 6.07 -17.89 3.44
C GLY A 304 6.87 -19.15 3.21
N PHE A 305 7.12 -19.34 1.92
CA PHE A 305 7.88 -20.44 1.39
C PHE A 305 8.86 -19.95 0.33
N GLU A 306 10.09 -20.45 0.38
CA GLU A 306 11.16 -20.19 -0.60
C GLU A 306 11.59 -21.47 -1.29
N MET A 307 11.91 -21.36 -2.58
CA MET A 307 12.46 -22.44 -3.38
C MET A 307 13.73 -22.01 -4.11
N ASN A 308 14.72 -22.92 -4.15
CA ASN A 308 15.97 -22.76 -4.87
C ASN A 308 16.08 -23.87 -5.93
N PHE A 309 16.42 -23.50 -7.16
CA PHE A 309 16.51 -24.40 -8.31
C PHE A 309 17.88 -24.37 -8.95
#